data_9e798d84a63f82d8e532e428ac759da4
#
_entry.id   9e798d84a63f82d8e532e428ac759da4
#
_cell.length_a   1.000
_cell.length_b   1.000
_cell.length_c   1.000
_cell.angle_alpha   90.00
_cell.angle_beta   90.00
_cell.angle_gamma   90.00
#
_symmetry.space_group_name_H-M   'P 1'
#
loop_
_entity.id
_entity.type
_entity.pdbx_description
1 polymer ?
#
loop_
_entity_poly.entity_id
_entity_poly.type
_entity_poly.pdbx_seq_one_letter_code
_entity_poly.pdbx_strand_id
1 'polypeptide(L)'
;ANKYRIAAAVLVLGLWWGMSKLYSPLVVPPINMVAAKIVEILSSAKLWTEIGKTLLRLACGLGIGIGIGCLAGLFGGMLRPVRELVQPVLGIIQVVPPISWLILAIIWFGFNGRASIFIVVMAVVPTMFICISDGTAAIDRKLMEMGAVFGFSVWKKLRYILIPSVAPYFISGLKIAMGMACKTVVMGEVLTTTSGIGGQIMTARLNIEPET
;
A
#
# COMPACT_ATOMS: atom_id res chain seq x y z
N ALA A 1 -0.88 -17.22 -25.84
CA ALA A 1 -1.10 -16.18 -24.80
C ALA A 1 -0.77 -14.76 -25.30
N ASN A 2 0.32 -14.54 -26.06
CA ASN A 2 0.71 -13.20 -26.49
C ASN A 2 -0.25 -12.56 -27.53
N LYS A 3 -0.85 -13.34 -28.43
CA LYS A 3 -1.77 -12.80 -29.47
C LYS A 3 -2.99 -12.10 -28.87
N TYR A 4 -3.59 -12.65 -27.84
CA TYR A 4 -4.74 -12.05 -27.15
C TYR A 4 -4.37 -10.78 -26.38
N ARG A 5 -3.16 -10.75 -25.78
CA ARG A 5 -2.67 -9.55 -25.09
C ARG A 5 -2.43 -8.39 -26.07
N ILE A 6 -1.83 -8.68 -27.24
CA ILE A 6 -1.62 -7.69 -28.31
C ILE A 6 -2.97 -7.22 -28.85
N ALA A 7 -3.90 -8.13 -29.14
CA ALA A 7 -5.24 -7.78 -29.61
C ALA A 7 -5.98 -6.88 -28.59
N ALA A 8 -5.91 -7.20 -27.29
CA ALA A 8 -6.51 -6.37 -26.25
C ALA A 8 -5.88 -4.96 -26.19
N ALA A 9 -4.55 -4.87 -26.29
CA ALA A 9 -3.85 -3.57 -26.31
C ALA A 9 -4.25 -2.73 -27.53
N VAL A 10 -4.29 -3.34 -28.71
CA VAL A 10 -4.72 -2.66 -29.96
C VAL A 10 -6.16 -2.19 -29.86
N LEU A 11 -7.05 -3.01 -29.30
CA LEU A 11 -8.44 -2.64 -29.08
C LEU A 11 -8.58 -1.44 -28.12
N VAL A 12 -7.88 -1.44 -27.00
CA VAL A 12 -7.91 -0.33 -26.03
C VAL A 12 -7.37 0.96 -26.66
N LEU A 13 -6.24 0.89 -27.37
CA LEU A 13 -5.67 2.06 -28.05
C LEU A 13 -6.56 2.56 -29.19
N GLY A 14 -7.20 1.66 -29.94
CA GLY A 14 -8.15 2.00 -30.98
C GLY A 14 -9.41 2.69 -30.45
N LEU A 15 -9.95 2.19 -29.33
CA LEU A 15 -11.06 2.84 -28.62
C LEU A 15 -10.66 4.23 -28.11
N TRP A 16 -9.51 4.36 -27.49
CA TRP A 16 -9.01 5.66 -27.03
C TRP A 16 -8.84 6.65 -28.20
N TRP A 17 -8.21 6.22 -29.30
CA TRP A 17 -8.06 7.06 -30.51
C TRP A 17 -9.41 7.48 -31.05
N GLY A 18 -10.38 6.57 -31.16
CA GLY A 18 -11.74 6.87 -31.60
C GLY A 18 -12.45 7.88 -30.71
N MET A 19 -12.37 7.68 -29.37
CA MET A 19 -12.95 8.59 -28.39
C MET A 19 -12.29 9.98 -28.43
N SER A 20 -10.96 10.06 -28.63
CA SER A 20 -10.26 11.34 -28.72
C SER A 20 -10.64 12.18 -29.95
N LYS A 21 -11.29 11.58 -30.96
CA LYS A 21 -11.85 12.29 -32.14
C LYS A 21 -13.27 12.77 -31.91
N LEU A 22 -14.02 12.11 -31.02
CA LEU A 22 -15.43 12.41 -30.73
C LEU A 22 -15.60 13.46 -29.63
N TYR A 23 -14.66 13.50 -28.69
CA TYR A 23 -14.73 14.36 -27.50
C TYR A 23 -13.68 15.47 -27.56
N SER A 24 -13.93 16.55 -26.80
CA SER A 24 -12.97 17.64 -26.62
C SER A 24 -11.65 17.13 -26.01
N PRO A 25 -10.49 17.69 -26.39
CA PRO A 25 -9.20 17.36 -25.80
C PRO A 25 -9.16 17.52 -24.27
N LEU A 26 -10.01 18.37 -23.71
CA LEU A 26 -10.17 18.53 -22.25
C LEU A 26 -10.82 17.32 -21.57
N VAL A 27 -11.59 16.51 -22.30
CA VAL A 27 -12.26 15.32 -21.75
C VAL A 27 -11.47 14.06 -22.08
N VAL A 28 -11.03 13.94 -23.34
CA VAL A 28 -10.24 12.80 -23.82
C VAL A 28 -9.06 13.35 -24.63
N PRO A 29 -7.89 13.55 -23.99
CA PRO A 29 -6.72 14.06 -24.69
C PRO A 29 -6.24 13.08 -25.75
N PRO A 30 -5.78 13.56 -26.93
CA PRO A 30 -5.25 12.71 -27.96
C PRO A 30 -3.93 12.07 -27.56
N ILE A 31 -3.68 10.85 -28.04
CA ILE A 31 -2.53 10.00 -27.65
C ILE A 31 -1.19 10.72 -27.87
N ASN A 32 -1.05 11.48 -28.95
CA ASN A 32 0.18 12.25 -29.24
C ASN A 32 0.46 13.33 -28.19
N MET A 33 -0.58 14.01 -27.68
CA MET A 33 -0.46 15.03 -26.66
C MET A 33 -0.02 14.41 -25.33
N VAL A 34 -0.65 13.31 -24.93
CA VAL A 34 -0.27 12.55 -23.72
C VAL A 34 1.16 12.01 -23.83
N ALA A 35 1.55 11.45 -24.99
CA ALA A 35 2.89 10.93 -25.20
C ALA A 35 3.96 12.04 -25.12
N ALA A 36 3.72 13.21 -25.74
CA ALA A 36 4.60 14.35 -25.65
C ALA A 36 4.76 14.85 -24.22
N LYS A 37 3.64 14.92 -23.46
CA LYS A 37 3.64 15.34 -22.05
C LYS A 37 4.36 14.36 -21.14
N ILE A 38 4.21 13.07 -21.38
CA ILE A 38 4.98 12.02 -20.63
C ILE A 38 6.50 12.23 -20.82
N VAL A 39 6.95 12.49 -22.04
CA VAL A 39 8.38 12.74 -22.31
C VAL A 39 8.87 14.01 -21.60
N GLU A 40 8.09 15.09 -21.68
CA GLU A 40 8.39 16.35 -20.97
C GLU A 40 8.50 16.13 -19.45
N ILE A 41 7.52 15.47 -18.87
CA ILE A 41 7.46 15.20 -17.42
C ILE A 41 8.63 14.31 -16.99
N LEU A 42 8.94 13.24 -17.73
CA LEU A 42 10.06 12.33 -17.44
C LEU A 42 11.43 13.04 -17.50
N SER A 43 11.55 14.07 -18.33
CA SER A 43 12.77 14.89 -18.44
C SER A 43 12.89 15.93 -17.32
N SER A 44 11.83 16.16 -16.55
CA SER A 44 11.77 17.18 -15.52
C SER A 44 12.41 16.69 -14.21
N ALA A 45 13.42 17.41 -13.72
CA ALA A 45 14.00 17.16 -12.39
C ALA A 45 12.96 17.28 -11.25
N LYS A 46 11.91 18.10 -11.45
CA LYS A 46 10.82 18.26 -10.50
C LYS A 46 10.07 16.94 -10.28
N LEU A 47 9.79 16.18 -11.34
CA LEU A 47 9.12 14.87 -11.21
C LEU A 47 9.88 13.95 -10.26
N TRP A 48 11.19 13.82 -10.43
CA TRP A 48 12.00 12.91 -9.62
C TRP A 48 12.03 13.31 -8.15
N THR A 49 12.00 14.61 -7.85
CA THR A 49 11.90 15.08 -6.47
C THR A 49 10.52 14.78 -5.86
N GLU A 50 9.44 14.91 -6.63
CA GLU A 50 8.09 14.58 -6.16
C GLU A 50 7.88 13.08 -5.99
N ILE A 51 8.42 12.26 -6.88
CA ILE A 51 8.48 10.79 -6.72
C ILE A 51 9.22 10.44 -5.42
N GLY A 52 10.36 11.06 -5.17
CA GLY A 52 11.13 10.86 -3.94
C GLY A 52 10.34 11.14 -2.68
N LYS A 53 9.54 12.21 -2.66
CA LYS A 53 8.66 12.55 -1.52
C LYS A 53 7.58 11.49 -1.30
N THR A 54 6.91 11.04 -2.37
CA THR A 54 5.91 9.95 -2.28
C THR A 54 6.53 8.65 -1.80
N LEU A 55 7.69 8.26 -2.33
CA LEU A 55 8.41 7.06 -1.91
C LEU A 55 8.84 7.14 -0.44
N LEU A 56 9.30 8.29 0.03
CA LEU A 56 9.66 8.48 1.43
C LEU A 56 8.45 8.30 2.35
N ARG A 57 7.31 8.92 2.02
CA ARG A 57 6.06 8.77 2.78
C ARG A 57 5.57 7.32 2.77
N LEU A 58 5.62 6.68 1.60
CA LEU A 58 5.28 5.27 1.44
C LEU A 58 6.17 4.38 2.31
N ALA A 59 7.49 4.57 2.25
CA ALA A 59 8.45 3.80 3.02
C ALA A 59 8.27 4.00 4.54
N CYS A 60 8.05 5.24 4.99
CA CYS A 60 7.75 5.53 6.38
C CYS A 60 6.45 4.86 6.84
N GLY A 61 5.36 5.00 6.08
CA GLY A 61 4.08 4.40 6.40
C GLY A 61 4.12 2.88 6.40
N LEU A 62 4.77 2.27 5.40
CA LEU A 62 5.00 0.82 5.34
C LEU A 62 5.87 0.35 6.51
N GLY A 63 6.99 1.00 6.78
CA GLY A 63 7.91 0.62 7.85
C GLY A 63 7.22 0.62 9.23
N ILE A 64 6.50 1.70 9.55
CA ILE A 64 5.74 1.81 10.79
C ILE A 64 4.62 0.76 10.83
N GLY A 65 3.83 0.65 9.76
CA GLY A 65 2.71 -0.27 9.68
C GLY A 65 3.12 -1.75 9.76
N ILE A 66 4.20 -2.14 9.07
CA ILE A 66 4.77 -3.47 9.14
C ILE A 66 5.32 -3.74 10.56
N GLY A 67 6.07 -2.80 11.13
CA GLY A 67 6.62 -2.95 12.48
C GLY A 67 5.53 -3.20 13.52
N ILE A 68 4.52 -2.32 13.58
CA ILE A 68 3.39 -2.45 14.51
C ILE A 68 2.59 -3.73 14.21
N GLY A 69 2.23 -3.97 12.95
CA GLY A 69 1.43 -5.11 12.54
C GLY A 69 2.12 -6.45 12.80
N CYS A 70 3.44 -6.56 12.56
CA CYS A 70 4.20 -7.77 12.85
C CYS A 70 4.32 -8.03 14.35
N LEU A 71 4.66 -7.01 15.14
CA LEU A 71 4.78 -7.16 16.60
C LEU A 71 3.44 -7.57 17.21
N ALA A 72 2.39 -6.82 16.92
CA ALA A 72 1.05 -7.12 17.40
C ALA A 72 0.55 -8.50 16.90
N GLY A 73 0.81 -8.83 15.63
CA GLY A 73 0.44 -10.11 15.02
C GLY A 73 1.14 -11.32 15.64
N LEU A 74 2.43 -11.18 15.99
CA LEU A 74 3.15 -12.22 16.73
C LEU A 74 2.50 -12.48 18.09
N PHE A 75 2.21 -11.43 18.85
CA PHE A 75 1.51 -11.58 20.14
C PHE A 75 0.10 -12.16 19.95
N GLY A 76 -0.65 -11.71 18.94
CA GLY A 76 -1.97 -12.25 18.62
C GLY A 76 -1.95 -13.71 18.23
N GLY A 77 -0.92 -14.18 17.50
CA GLY A 77 -0.77 -15.58 17.13
C GLY A 77 -0.31 -16.47 18.27
N MET A 78 0.49 -15.94 19.23
CA MET A 78 0.95 -16.67 20.41
C MET A 78 -0.08 -16.71 21.52
N LEU A 79 -0.87 -15.65 21.70
CA LEU A 79 -1.81 -15.46 22.78
C LEU A 79 -3.25 -15.36 22.25
N ARG A 80 -4.00 -16.44 22.36
CA ARG A 80 -5.38 -16.53 21.91
C ARG A 80 -6.27 -15.38 22.42
N PRO A 81 -6.21 -14.96 23.70
CA PRO A 81 -7.02 -13.83 24.18
C PRO A 81 -6.71 -12.51 23.46
N VAL A 82 -5.42 -12.27 23.13
CA VAL A 82 -5.00 -11.06 22.40
C VAL A 82 -5.58 -11.06 20.99
N ARG A 83 -5.53 -12.23 20.33
CA ARG A 83 -6.11 -12.38 18.99
C ARG A 83 -7.61 -12.13 18.99
N GLU A 84 -8.34 -12.75 19.91
CA GLU A 84 -9.80 -12.63 20.00
C GLU A 84 -10.25 -11.20 20.34
N LEU A 85 -9.43 -10.43 21.07
CA LEU A 85 -9.71 -9.03 21.39
C LEU A 85 -9.36 -8.07 20.24
N VAL A 86 -8.18 -8.24 19.62
CA VAL A 86 -7.62 -7.27 18.65
C VAL A 86 -8.18 -7.47 17.25
N GLN A 87 -8.39 -8.72 16.82
CA GLN A 87 -8.84 -9.02 15.47
C GLN A 87 -10.18 -8.36 15.08
N PRO A 88 -11.23 -8.34 15.92
CA PRO A 88 -12.48 -7.64 15.59
C PRO A 88 -12.27 -6.12 15.44
N VAL A 89 -11.45 -5.52 16.29
CA VAL A 89 -11.15 -4.07 16.23
C VAL A 89 -10.45 -3.73 14.91
N LEU A 90 -9.45 -4.51 14.53
CA LEU A 90 -8.75 -4.32 13.25
C LEU A 90 -9.67 -4.62 12.05
N GLY A 91 -10.61 -5.55 12.19
CA GLY A 91 -11.64 -5.80 11.18
C GLY A 91 -12.52 -4.56 10.92
N ILE A 92 -12.93 -3.87 11.99
CA ILE A 92 -13.67 -2.60 11.86
C ILE A 92 -12.83 -1.55 11.14
N ILE A 93 -11.56 -1.43 11.48
CA ILE A 93 -10.64 -0.47 10.83
C ILE A 93 -10.54 -0.72 9.30
N GLN A 94 -10.56 -1.98 8.87
CA GLN A 94 -10.49 -2.35 7.44
C GLN A 94 -11.80 -2.08 6.69
N VAL A 95 -12.94 -2.15 7.34
CA VAL A 95 -14.25 -1.88 6.73
C VAL A 95 -14.45 -0.39 6.50
N VAL A 96 -13.89 0.46 7.35
CA VAL A 96 -14.00 1.91 7.21
C VAL A 96 -13.21 2.38 5.97
N PRO A 97 -13.85 3.12 5.04
CA PRO A 97 -13.16 3.62 3.85
C PRO A 97 -11.93 4.47 4.21
N PRO A 98 -10.82 4.35 3.47
CA PRO A 98 -9.58 5.10 3.76
C PRO A 98 -9.77 6.61 3.82
N ILE A 99 -10.73 7.15 3.08
CA ILE A 99 -11.04 8.59 3.09
C ILE A 99 -11.54 9.09 4.45
N SER A 100 -12.28 8.25 5.21
CA SER A 100 -12.76 8.61 6.54
C SER A 100 -11.59 8.75 7.52
N TRP A 101 -10.61 7.84 7.45
CA TRP A 101 -9.35 7.93 8.19
C TRP A 101 -8.53 9.16 7.80
N LEU A 102 -8.58 9.54 6.51
CA LEU A 102 -7.88 10.72 6.02
C LEU A 102 -8.46 12.01 6.60
N ILE A 103 -9.78 12.13 6.67
CA ILE A 103 -10.43 13.30 7.28
C ILE A 103 -9.99 13.45 8.74
N LEU A 104 -9.97 12.34 9.49
CA LEU A 104 -9.49 12.33 10.86
C LEU A 104 -8.00 12.72 10.95
N ALA A 105 -7.19 12.20 10.03
CA ALA A 105 -5.77 12.53 9.95
C ALA A 105 -5.53 14.03 9.66
N ILE A 106 -6.35 14.65 8.82
CA ILE A 106 -6.27 16.09 8.55
C ILE A 106 -6.58 16.90 9.81
N ILE A 107 -7.57 16.48 10.60
CA ILE A 107 -7.90 17.16 11.86
C ILE A 107 -6.73 17.08 12.85
N TRP A 108 -6.04 15.94 12.93
CA TRP A 108 -4.94 15.73 13.88
C TRP A 108 -3.60 16.30 13.41
N PHE A 109 -3.28 16.16 12.15
CA PHE A 109 -1.96 16.48 11.60
C PHE A 109 -1.97 17.71 10.68
N GLY A 110 -3.16 18.19 10.27
CA GLY A 110 -3.30 19.25 9.27
C GLY A 110 -3.08 18.78 7.84
N PHE A 111 -3.14 19.72 6.90
CA PHE A 111 -2.89 19.49 5.47
C PHE A 111 -1.39 19.35 5.19
N ASN A 112 -0.86 18.15 5.39
CA ASN A 112 0.56 17.86 5.15
C ASN A 112 0.80 16.36 4.89
N GLY A 113 2.04 16.00 4.52
CA GLY A 113 2.42 14.62 4.23
C GLY A 113 2.32 13.63 5.42
N ARG A 114 2.17 14.11 6.67
CA ARG A 114 1.99 13.22 7.84
C ARG A 114 0.62 12.55 7.81
N ALA A 115 -0.41 13.25 7.33
CA ALA A 115 -1.73 12.65 7.13
C ALA A 115 -1.69 11.49 6.13
N SER A 116 -0.92 11.64 5.02
CA SER A 116 -0.72 10.57 4.05
C SER A 116 0.02 9.37 4.65
N ILE A 117 1.02 9.59 5.51
CA ILE A 117 1.72 8.49 6.21
C ILE A 117 0.75 7.76 7.15
N PHE A 118 -0.05 8.50 7.91
CA PHE A 118 -1.02 7.93 8.87
C PHE A 118 -2.00 6.97 8.21
N ILE A 119 -2.60 7.36 7.08
CA ILE A 119 -3.57 6.48 6.40
C ILE A 119 -2.90 5.23 5.79
N VAL A 120 -1.63 5.31 5.39
CA VAL A 120 -0.86 4.13 4.99
C VAL A 120 -0.68 3.18 6.18
N VAL A 121 -0.32 3.69 7.36
CA VAL A 121 -0.21 2.90 8.59
C VAL A 121 -1.53 2.20 8.92
N MET A 122 -2.65 2.95 8.86
CA MET A 122 -4.00 2.41 9.12
C MET A 122 -4.40 1.28 8.15
N ALA A 123 -3.94 1.33 6.91
CA ALA A 123 -4.19 0.26 5.93
C ALA A 123 -3.28 -0.96 6.12
N VAL A 124 -2.02 -0.74 6.51
CA VAL A 124 -0.99 -1.78 6.59
C VAL A 124 -1.06 -2.58 7.89
N VAL A 125 -1.28 -1.93 9.03
CA VAL A 125 -1.29 -2.58 10.37
C VAL A 125 -2.26 -3.75 10.44
N PRO A 126 -3.55 -3.61 10.09
CA PRO A 126 -4.50 -4.73 10.16
C PRO A 126 -4.10 -5.90 9.26
N THR A 127 -3.66 -5.60 8.03
CA THR A 127 -3.25 -6.61 7.06
C THR A 127 -2.06 -7.42 7.56
N MET A 128 -1.03 -6.75 8.08
CA MET A 128 0.14 -7.42 8.62
C MET A 128 -0.18 -8.18 9.89
N PHE A 129 -1.00 -7.62 10.80
CA PHE A 129 -1.46 -8.31 12.00
C PHE A 129 -2.13 -9.64 11.67
N ILE A 130 -3.10 -9.64 10.76
CA ILE A 130 -3.85 -10.84 10.41
C ILE A 130 -2.91 -11.90 9.82
N CYS A 131 -2.10 -11.53 8.82
CA CYS A 131 -1.19 -12.47 8.17
C CYS A 131 -0.17 -13.06 9.16
N ILE A 132 0.42 -12.24 10.03
CA ILE A 132 1.42 -12.71 11.00
C ILE A 132 0.76 -13.53 12.12
N SER A 133 -0.41 -13.12 12.60
CA SER A 133 -1.16 -13.85 13.61
C SER A 133 -1.57 -15.23 13.12
N ASP A 134 -2.06 -15.32 11.87
CA ASP A 134 -2.42 -16.60 11.25
C ASP A 134 -1.19 -17.48 11.04
N GLY A 135 -0.08 -16.91 10.56
CA GLY A 135 1.17 -17.64 10.40
C GLY A 135 1.75 -18.17 11.72
N THR A 136 1.65 -17.37 12.78
CA THR A 136 2.11 -17.77 14.12
C THR A 136 1.19 -18.85 14.73
N ALA A 137 -0.12 -18.73 14.56
CA ALA A 137 -1.08 -19.73 15.04
C ALA A 137 -1.02 -21.05 14.26
N ALA A 138 -0.55 -21.02 13.00
CA ALA A 138 -0.39 -22.21 12.16
C ALA A 138 0.87 -23.03 12.47
N ILE A 139 1.73 -22.60 13.38
CA ILE A 139 2.94 -23.34 13.76
C ILE A 139 2.56 -24.67 14.40
N ASP A 140 3.11 -25.78 13.86
CA ASP A 140 2.88 -27.13 14.41
C ASP A 140 3.44 -27.22 15.83
N ARG A 141 2.58 -27.60 16.77
CA ARG A 141 2.95 -27.84 18.17
C ARG A 141 4.07 -28.88 18.31
N LYS A 142 4.11 -29.88 17.42
CA LYS A 142 5.17 -30.91 17.42
C LYS A 142 6.55 -30.29 17.21
N LEU A 143 6.66 -29.25 16.35
CA LEU A 143 7.92 -28.55 16.17
C LEU A 143 8.36 -27.80 17.44
N MET A 144 7.41 -27.22 18.17
CA MET A 144 7.69 -26.53 19.42
C MET A 144 8.09 -27.50 20.53
N GLU A 145 7.43 -28.68 20.61
CA GLU A 145 7.76 -29.76 21.54
C GLU A 145 9.13 -30.36 21.21
N MET A 146 9.41 -30.64 19.93
CA MET A 146 10.74 -31.09 19.49
C MET A 146 11.83 -30.11 19.91
N GLY A 147 11.63 -28.79 19.68
CA GLY A 147 12.57 -27.76 20.13
C GLY A 147 12.75 -27.72 21.64
N ALA A 148 11.74 -28.11 22.44
CA ALA A 148 11.85 -28.21 23.89
C ALA A 148 12.67 -29.45 24.29
N VAL A 149 12.42 -30.63 23.69
CA VAL A 149 13.16 -31.87 23.94
C VAL A 149 14.66 -31.71 23.61
N PHE A 150 14.98 -31.03 22.50
CA PHE A 150 16.37 -30.75 22.10
C PHE A 150 17.00 -29.57 22.87
N GLY A 151 16.35 -29.03 23.90
CA GLY A 151 16.89 -27.95 24.71
C GLY A 151 17.11 -26.62 23.97
N PHE A 152 16.27 -26.34 22.97
CA PHE A 152 16.36 -25.07 22.23
C PHE A 152 16.09 -23.89 23.16
N SER A 153 17.04 -22.96 23.24
CA SER A 153 16.81 -21.67 23.87
C SER A 153 15.72 -20.89 23.12
N VAL A 154 15.15 -19.88 23.75
CA VAL A 154 14.13 -18.99 23.15
C VAL A 154 14.62 -18.44 21.81
N TRP A 155 15.89 -18.02 21.73
CA TRP A 155 16.50 -17.51 20.50
C TRP A 155 16.61 -18.55 19.38
N LYS A 156 16.94 -19.79 19.73
CA LYS A 156 16.95 -20.91 18.77
C LYS A 156 15.54 -21.22 18.26
N LYS A 157 14.53 -21.26 19.15
CA LYS A 157 13.12 -21.45 18.73
C LYS A 157 12.65 -20.33 17.81
N LEU A 158 12.98 -19.08 18.12
CA LEU A 158 12.65 -17.93 17.29
C LEU A 158 13.27 -18.08 15.88
N ARG A 159 14.58 -18.36 15.79
CA ARG A 159 15.33 -18.39 14.53
C ARG A 159 15.02 -19.61 13.66
N TYR A 160 14.85 -20.78 14.25
CA TYR A 160 14.74 -22.04 13.52
C TYR A 160 13.31 -22.57 13.37
N ILE A 161 12.37 -22.11 14.19
CA ILE A 161 10.99 -22.54 14.12
C ILE A 161 10.09 -21.37 13.72
N LEU A 162 10.03 -20.31 14.51
CA LEU A 162 9.06 -19.23 14.34
C LEU A 162 9.29 -18.43 13.06
N ILE A 163 10.48 -17.90 12.84
CA ILE A 163 10.79 -17.09 11.66
C ILE A 163 10.54 -17.86 10.35
N PRO A 164 11.06 -19.09 10.16
CA PRO A 164 10.82 -19.85 8.93
C PRO A 164 9.33 -20.20 8.72
N SER A 165 8.60 -20.51 9.78
CA SER A 165 7.17 -20.86 9.69
C SER A 165 6.30 -19.66 9.35
N VAL A 166 6.63 -18.47 9.85
CA VAL A 166 5.87 -17.23 9.62
C VAL A 166 6.28 -16.53 8.32
N ALA A 167 7.48 -16.79 7.79
CA ALA A 167 8.00 -16.12 6.60
C ALA A 167 7.06 -16.16 5.37
N PRO A 168 6.41 -17.27 5.01
CA PRO A 168 5.48 -17.30 3.88
C PRO A 168 4.28 -16.36 4.09
N TYR A 169 3.76 -16.30 5.31
CA TYR A 169 2.65 -15.41 5.70
C TYR A 169 3.08 -13.95 5.68
N PHE A 170 4.28 -13.65 6.16
CA PHE A 170 4.88 -12.32 6.07
C PHE A 170 4.99 -11.84 4.62
N ILE A 171 5.53 -12.68 3.72
CA ILE A 171 5.68 -12.34 2.30
C ILE A 171 4.32 -12.10 1.64
N SER A 172 3.33 -12.92 1.97
CA SER A 172 1.96 -12.76 1.45
C SER A 172 1.33 -11.46 1.95
N GLY A 173 1.43 -11.21 3.26
CA GLY A 173 0.98 -9.96 3.88
C GLY A 173 1.65 -8.73 3.29
N LEU A 174 2.97 -8.79 3.08
CA LEU A 174 3.75 -7.71 2.49
C LEU A 174 3.29 -7.37 1.07
N LYS A 175 3.04 -8.37 0.22
CA LYS A 175 2.51 -8.15 -1.14
C LYS A 175 1.17 -7.42 -1.13
N ILE A 176 0.25 -7.83 -0.25
CA ILE A 176 -1.06 -7.19 -0.11
C ILE A 176 -0.89 -5.77 0.44
N ALA A 177 -0.11 -5.60 1.51
CA ALA A 177 0.14 -4.32 2.15
C ALA A 177 0.78 -3.30 1.19
N MET A 178 1.76 -3.71 0.38
CA MET A 178 2.37 -2.83 -0.63
C MET A 178 1.35 -2.34 -1.65
N GLY A 179 0.52 -3.23 -2.19
CA GLY A 179 -0.51 -2.86 -3.16
C GLY A 179 -1.53 -1.88 -2.60
N MET A 180 -1.92 -2.03 -1.34
CA MET A 180 -2.81 -1.10 -0.64
C MET A 180 -2.11 0.23 -0.33
N ALA A 181 -0.90 0.19 0.19
CA ALA A 181 -0.12 1.36 0.59
C ALA A 181 0.16 2.30 -0.59
N CYS A 182 0.53 1.76 -1.77
CA CYS A 182 0.74 2.57 -2.97
C CYS A 182 -0.51 3.36 -3.38
N LYS A 183 -1.69 2.72 -3.33
CA LYS A 183 -2.95 3.40 -3.65
C LYS A 183 -3.30 4.45 -2.59
N THR A 184 -3.11 4.09 -1.33
CA THR A 184 -3.50 4.93 -0.19
C THR A 184 -2.61 6.16 -0.04
N VAL A 185 -1.28 6.05 -0.27
CA VAL A 185 -0.38 7.20 -0.19
C VAL A 185 -0.71 8.26 -1.23
N VAL A 186 -0.93 7.84 -2.50
CA VAL A 186 -1.31 8.76 -3.57
C VAL A 186 -2.65 9.43 -3.28
N MET A 187 -3.66 8.65 -2.84
CA MET A 187 -4.95 9.18 -2.43
C MET A 187 -4.80 10.23 -1.30
N GLY A 188 -3.96 9.93 -0.31
CA GLY A 188 -3.66 10.86 0.78
C GLY A 188 -3.02 12.14 0.28
N GLU A 189 -2.05 12.05 -0.62
CA GLU A 189 -1.36 13.20 -1.19
C GLU A 189 -2.29 14.10 -2.01
N VAL A 190 -3.16 13.51 -2.83
CA VAL A 190 -4.15 14.27 -3.64
C VAL A 190 -5.00 15.18 -2.77
N LEU A 191 -5.31 14.77 -1.54
CA LEU A 191 -6.26 15.51 -0.69
C LEU A 191 -5.58 16.36 0.40
N THR A 192 -4.29 16.13 0.70
CA THR A 192 -3.65 16.77 1.87
C THR A 192 -2.44 17.63 1.54
N THR A 193 -1.89 17.54 0.35
CA THR A 193 -0.61 18.22 0.05
C THR A 193 -0.51 18.60 -1.43
N THR A 194 0.25 19.65 -1.71
CA THR A 194 0.62 20.04 -3.07
C THR A 194 1.94 19.38 -3.54
N SER A 195 2.52 18.51 -2.72
CA SER A 195 3.78 17.82 -3.01
C SER A 195 3.61 16.31 -3.10
N GLY A 196 4.50 15.65 -3.80
CA GLY A 196 4.37 14.25 -4.15
C GLY A 196 3.61 14.04 -5.45
N ILE A 197 3.55 12.80 -5.92
CA ILE A 197 2.84 12.43 -7.15
C ILE A 197 1.36 12.83 -7.05
N GLY A 198 0.71 12.51 -5.91
CA GLY A 198 -0.69 12.85 -5.68
C GLY A 198 -0.94 14.35 -5.66
N GLY A 199 -0.01 15.14 -5.08
CA GLY A 199 -0.09 16.60 -5.10
C GLY A 199 0.03 17.19 -6.51
N GLN A 200 0.88 16.62 -7.37
CA GLN A 200 0.98 17.03 -8.77
C GLN A 200 -0.30 16.71 -9.56
N ILE A 201 -0.91 15.54 -9.32
CA ILE A 201 -2.21 15.18 -9.92
C ILE A 201 -3.29 16.19 -9.53
N MET A 202 -3.33 16.61 -8.25
CA MET A 202 -4.29 17.63 -7.80
C MET A 202 -4.02 18.99 -8.44
N THR A 203 -2.76 19.40 -8.56
CA THR A 203 -2.37 20.65 -9.21
C THR A 203 -2.76 20.65 -10.69
N ALA A 204 -2.47 19.57 -11.42
CA ALA A 204 -2.88 19.42 -12.81
C ALA A 204 -4.40 19.49 -12.99
N ARG A 205 -5.15 18.84 -12.09
CA ARG A 205 -6.61 18.90 -12.09
C ARG A 205 -7.14 20.32 -11.88
N LEU A 206 -6.53 21.09 -11.00
CA LEU A 206 -6.93 22.50 -10.76
C LEU A 206 -6.59 23.42 -11.93
N ASN A 207 -5.49 23.13 -12.65
CA ASN A 207 -5.09 23.87 -13.84
C ASN A 207 -5.84 23.45 -15.11
N ILE A 208 -6.70 22.43 -15.01
CA ILE A 208 -7.43 21.87 -16.17
C ILE A 208 -6.43 21.34 -17.24
N GLU A 209 -5.40 20.64 -16.81
CA GLU A 209 -4.39 19.99 -17.67
C GLU A 209 -4.64 18.46 -17.67
N PRO A 210 -5.57 17.96 -18.51
CA PRO A 210 -5.98 16.54 -18.47
C PRO A 210 -4.88 15.59 -18.96
N GLU A 211 -3.85 16.12 -19.64
CA GLU A 211 -2.70 15.36 -20.17
C GLU A 211 -1.57 15.16 -19.13
N THR A 212 -1.59 15.86 -18.00
CA THR A 212 -0.58 15.77 -16.93
C THR A 212 -0.93 14.72 -15.91
#